data_4debf0b0c7392afd051ae1ddbdf132ba
#
_entry.id   4debf0b0c7392afd051ae1ddbdf132ba
#
_cell.length_a   1.000
_cell.length_b   1.000
_cell.length_c   1.000
_cell.angle_alpha   90.00
_cell.angle_beta   90.00
_cell.angle_gamma   90.00
#
_symmetry.space_group_name_H-M   'P 1'
#
loop_
_entity.id
_entity.type
_entity.pdbx_description
1 polymer ?
#
loop_
_entity_poly.entity_id
_entity_poly.type
_entity_poly.pdbx_seq_one_letter_code
_entity_poly.pdbx_strand_id
1 'polypeptide(L)'
;MRQKIILLMALIAATITFSACSSDDDDDKVSTSSLVGKWYAEDDGYGCEFQFNANGTLTYIETMLDAPTSKVRDSGTYKLDGNKLTLQWTKSETWSNYSQQWVVDDTSTETAVVRISLRGNQLILYPDNPGDSSKPVIFTRE
;
A
#
# COMPACT_ATOMS: atom_id res chain seq x y z
N MET A 1 -6.09 10.20 -10.68
CA MET A 1 -5.34 9.96 -9.44
C MET A 1 -5.17 8.49 -9.12
N ARG A 2 -6.19 7.65 -9.24
CA ARG A 2 -6.11 6.18 -9.14
C ARG A 2 -5.02 5.53 -9.99
N GLN A 3 -4.66 6.14 -11.12
CA GLN A 3 -3.74 5.53 -12.07
C GLN A 3 -2.29 5.41 -11.55
N LYS A 4 -1.83 6.22 -10.61
CA LYS A 4 -0.43 6.15 -10.16
C LYS A 4 -0.17 5.04 -9.16
N ILE A 5 -1.05 4.84 -8.20
CA ILE A 5 -0.94 3.71 -7.25
C ILE A 5 -1.33 2.41 -7.95
N ILE A 6 -2.36 2.44 -8.80
CA ILE A 6 -2.76 1.31 -9.64
C ILE A 6 -1.67 1.00 -10.67
N LEU A 7 -0.95 1.99 -11.23
CA LEU A 7 0.18 1.73 -12.12
C LEU A 7 1.37 1.11 -11.39
N LEU A 8 1.58 1.43 -10.12
CA LEU A 8 2.56 0.74 -9.28
C LEU A 8 2.10 -0.68 -8.91
N MET A 9 0.79 -0.93 -8.92
CA MET A 9 0.18 -2.18 -8.44
C MET A 9 -0.58 -3.00 -9.51
N ALA A 10 -0.93 -2.44 -10.66
CA ALA A 10 -1.91 -3.04 -11.58
C ALA A 10 -1.33 -3.87 -12.73
N LEU A 11 -0.06 -4.25 -12.69
CA LEU A 11 0.51 -5.10 -13.75
C LEU A 11 0.70 -6.56 -13.32
N ILE A 12 -0.19 -7.10 -12.49
CA ILE A 12 -0.10 -8.51 -12.09
C ILE A 12 -1.38 -9.26 -12.47
N ALA A 13 -1.58 -9.46 -13.75
CA ALA A 13 -2.41 -10.53 -14.28
C ALA A 13 -1.59 -11.36 -15.28
N ALA A 14 -0.56 -12.04 -14.78
CA ALA A 14 0.09 -13.11 -15.53
C ALA A 14 0.49 -14.21 -14.56
N THR A 15 -0.20 -15.32 -14.65
CA THR A 15 0.14 -16.61 -14.03
C THR A 15 1.55 -17.01 -14.39
N ILE A 16 2.45 -17.05 -13.42
CA ILE A 16 3.72 -17.74 -13.56
C ILE A 16 3.91 -18.64 -12.35
N THR A 17 3.87 -19.92 -12.61
CA THR A 17 4.33 -20.99 -11.73
C THR A 17 5.84 -20.86 -11.54
N PHE A 18 6.31 -20.62 -10.33
CA PHE A 18 7.72 -20.75 -9.99
C PHE A 18 7.95 -21.90 -9.02
N SER A 19 8.75 -22.84 -9.49
CA SER A 19 9.37 -23.86 -8.67
C SER A 19 10.39 -23.25 -7.70
N ALA A 20 10.40 -23.82 -6.51
CA ALA A 20 11.27 -23.48 -5.41
C ALA A 20 12.76 -23.50 -5.79
N CYS A 21 13.48 -22.46 -5.37
CA CYS A 21 14.87 -22.59 -4.96
C CYS A 21 15.02 -21.96 -3.59
N SER A 22 15.39 -22.80 -2.66
CA SER A 22 15.74 -22.48 -1.29
C SER A 22 17.04 -21.68 -1.23
N SER A 23 17.02 -20.54 -0.56
CA SER A 23 18.20 -20.02 0.13
C SER A 23 17.74 -19.49 1.48
N ASP A 24 18.33 -20.05 2.51
CA ASP A 24 18.17 -19.68 3.90
C ASP A 24 18.59 -18.23 4.11
N ASP A 25 17.60 -17.36 4.35
CA ASP A 25 17.78 -16.12 5.08
C ASP A 25 16.52 -15.92 5.95
N ASP A 26 16.61 -16.41 7.19
CA ASP A 26 15.54 -16.41 8.19
C ASP A 26 15.25 -15.01 8.79
N ASP A 27 15.86 -13.94 8.26
CA ASP A 27 15.82 -12.60 8.86
C ASP A 27 14.73 -11.65 8.33
N ASP A 28 13.92 -12.03 7.33
CA ASP A 28 13.00 -11.11 6.66
C ASP A 28 11.50 -11.43 6.85
N LYS A 29 11.14 -12.24 7.84
CA LYS A 29 9.71 -12.49 8.12
C LYS A 29 9.10 -11.33 8.89
N VAL A 30 8.32 -10.53 8.17
CA VAL A 30 7.51 -9.46 8.78
C VAL A 30 6.34 -10.08 9.55
N SER A 31 6.20 -9.72 10.84
CA SER A 31 5.02 -10.13 11.61
C SER A 31 3.86 -9.16 11.39
N THR A 32 2.62 -9.66 11.43
CA THR A 32 1.43 -8.81 11.33
C THR A 32 1.41 -7.75 12.43
N SER A 33 1.81 -8.09 13.66
CA SER A 33 1.86 -7.14 14.78
C SER A 33 2.88 -6.02 14.56
N SER A 34 3.98 -6.30 13.86
CA SER A 34 4.97 -5.29 13.50
C SER A 34 4.49 -4.35 12.41
N LEU A 35 3.56 -4.80 11.56
CA LEU A 35 2.97 -3.98 10.49
C LEU A 35 1.88 -3.03 11.02
N VAL A 36 1.14 -3.45 12.06
CA VAL A 36 0.04 -2.66 12.64
C VAL A 36 0.53 -1.28 13.07
N GLY A 37 -0.20 -0.23 12.67
CA GLY A 37 0.10 1.16 12.98
C GLY A 37 -0.06 2.07 11.78
N LYS A 38 0.40 3.31 11.95
CA LYS A 38 0.41 4.33 10.92
C LYS A 38 1.81 4.47 10.31
N TRP A 39 1.83 4.67 9.00
CA TRP A 39 3.04 4.77 8.21
C TRP A 39 2.89 5.90 7.20
N TYR A 40 3.87 6.80 7.15
CA TYR A 40 3.85 7.97 6.28
C TYR A 40 5.05 8.01 5.33
N ALA A 41 4.80 8.44 4.11
CA ALA A 41 5.82 8.76 3.11
C ALA A 41 5.42 9.97 2.30
N GLU A 42 6.40 10.64 1.71
CA GLU A 42 6.17 11.61 0.64
C GLU A 42 6.72 11.06 -0.67
N ASP A 43 5.92 11.07 -1.71
CA ASP A 43 6.30 10.58 -3.03
C ASP A 43 5.64 11.42 -4.12
N ASP A 44 6.43 11.89 -5.11
CA ASP A 44 5.99 12.61 -6.31
C ASP A 44 4.97 13.74 -6.05
N GLY A 45 5.16 14.50 -4.97
CA GLY A 45 4.29 15.63 -4.60
C GLY A 45 3.05 15.26 -3.80
N TYR A 46 2.97 14.02 -3.33
CA TYR A 46 1.89 13.52 -2.49
C TYR A 46 2.41 13.08 -1.12
N GLY A 47 1.64 13.39 -0.07
CA GLY A 47 1.76 12.74 1.24
C GLY A 47 0.91 11.49 1.25
N CYS A 48 1.52 10.36 1.57
CA CYS A 48 0.93 9.03 1.54
C CYS A 48 0.89 8.45 2.95
N GLU A 49 -0.29 8.13 3.47
CA GLU A 49 -0.46 7.53 4.80
C GLU A 49 -1.12 6.15 4.68
N PHE A 50 -0.46 5.11 5.18
CA PHE A 50 -1.07 3.82 5.45
C PHE A 50 -1.44 3.70 6.93
N GLN A 51 -2.60 3.14 7.20
CA GLN A 51 -2.98 2.67 8.53
C GLN A 51 -3.38 1.20 8.46
N PHE A 52 -2.58 0.34 9.08
CA PHE A 52 -2.87 -1.09 9.22
C PHE A 52 -3.45 -1.35 10.61
N ASN A 53 -4.64 -1.97 10.66
CA ASN A 53 -5.32 -2.30 11.91
C ASN A 53 -5.12 -3.78 12.27
N ALA A 54 -5.12 -4.10 13.56
CA ALA A 54 -4.92 -5.45 14.06
C ALA A 54 -6.02 -6.45 13.60
N ASN A 55 -7.19 -5.95 13.22
CA ASN A 55 -8.31 -6.76 12.69
C ASN A 55 -8.18 -7.10 11.20
N GLY A 56 -7.06 -6.75 10.54
CA GLY A 56 -6.83 -7.01 9.12
C GLY A 56 -7.46 -5.99 8.16
N THR A 57 -7.99 -4.88 8.68
CA THR A 57 -8.44 -3.76 7.84
C THR A 57 -7.31 -2.76 7.62
N LEU A 58 -7.36 -2.04 6.50
CA LEU A 58 -6.43 -0.94 6.21
C LEU A 58 -7.16 0.25 5.61
N THR A 59 -6.54 1.41 5.78
CA THR A 59 -6.83 2.62 5.01
C THR A 59 -5.54 3.17 4.41
N TYR A 60 -5.68 3.77 3.24
CA TYR A 60 -4.62 4.54 2.58
C TYR A 60 -5.16 5.92 2.25
N ILE A 61 -4.44 6.95 2.62
CA ILE A 61 -4.80 8.33 2.32
C ILE A 61 -3.68 8.94 1.49
N GLU A 62 -4.06 9.49 0.35
CA GLU A 62 -3.18 10.31 -0.48
C GLU A 62 -3.62 11.76 -0.40
N THR A 63 -2.69 12.66 -0.12
CA THR A 63 -2.92 14.09 0.01
C THR A 63 -1.97 14.83 -0.92
N MET A 64 -2.47 15.70 -1.77
CA MET A 64 -1.63 16.61 -2.56
C MET A 64 -0.90 17.59 -1.65
N LEU A 65 0.45 17.66 -1.70
CA LEU A 65 1.24 18.51 -0.80
C LEU A 65 1.04 20.00 -1.07
N ASP A 66 0.84 20.38 -2.33
CA ASP A 66 0.55 21.76 -2.75
C ASP A 66 -0.94 22.16 -2.64
N ALA A 67 -1.82 21.17 -2.44
CA ALA A 67 -3.25 21.37 -2.25
C ALA A 67 -3.79 20.40 -1.17
N PRO A 68 -3.49 20.64 0.13
CA PRO A 68 -3.74 19.67 1.20
C PRO A 68 -5.22 19.37 1.48
N THR A 69 -6.13 20.11 0.85
CA THR A 69 -7.57 19.79 0.85
C THR A 69 -7.96 18.79 -0.23
N SER A 70 -7.07 18.52 -1.19
CA SER A 70 -7.27 17.47 -2.22
C SER A 70 -6.77 16.14 -1.69
N LYS A 71 -7.70 15.31 -1.22
CA LYS A 71 -7.40 14.02 -0.58
C LYS A 71 -8.25 12.91 -1.17
N VAL A 72 -7.64 11.75 -1.32
CA VAL A 72 -8.31 10.49 -1.64
C VAL A 72 -8.07 9.50 -0.50
N ARG A 73 -9.07 8.71 -0.16
CA ARG A 73 -8.98 7.65 0.83
C ARG A 73 -9.44 6.33 0.23
N ASP A 74 -8.58 5.35 0.23
CA ASP A 74 -8.91 3.98 -0.11
C ASP A 74 -8.99 3.14 1.16
N SER A 75 -9.96 2.23 1.22
CA SER A 75 -10.19 1.36 2.36
C SER A 75 -10.35 -0.09 1.91
N GLY A 76 -9.92 -1.02 2.75
CA GLY A 76 -9.98 -2.43 2.42
C GLY A 76 -9.45 -3.32 3.52
N THR A 77 -8.95 -4.49 3.11
CA THR A 77 -8.34 -5.48 4.00
C THR A 77 -6.95 -5.85 3.51
N TYR A 78 -6.12 -6.35 4.42
CA TYR A 78 -4.80 -6.84 4.08
C TYR A 78 -4.54 -8.23 4.65
N LYS A 79 -3.65 -8.95 4.00
CA LYS A 79 -3.12 -10.24 4.47
C LYS A 79 -1.62 -10.26 4.25
N LEU A 80 -0.90 -10.68 5.28
CA LEU A 80 0.55 -10.82 5.25
C LEU A 80 0.92 -12.30 5.27
N ASP A 81 1.79 -12.70 4.34
CA ASP A 81 2.38 -14.04 4.27
C ASP A 81 3.90 -13.89 4.07
N GLY A 82 4.66 -14.05 5.15
CA GLY A 82 6.08 -13.74 5.16
C GLY A 82 6.35 -12.26 4.87
N ASN A 83 6.96 -11.98 3.73
CA ASN A 83 7.20 -10.62 3.24
C ASN A 83 6.26 -10.22 2.08
N LYS A 84 5.26 -11.04 1.78
CA LYS A 84 4.27 -10.80 0.75
C LYS A 84 3.01 -10.21 1.36
N LEU A 85 2.73 -8.96 1.04
CA LEU A 85 1.55 -8.23 1.48
C LEU A 85 0.50 -8.22 0.37
N THR A 86 -0.66 -8.80 0.64
CA THR A 86 -1.84 -8.74 -0.24
C THR A 86 -2.77 -7.66 0.28
N LEU A 87 -3.10 -6.69 -0.55
CA LEU A 87 -4.02 -5.60 -0.28
C LEU A 87 -5.29 -5.83 -1.11
N GLN A 88 -6.46 -5.81 -0.49
CA GLN A 88 -7.74 -5.89 -1.16
C GLN A 88 -8.53 -4.62 -0.89
N TRP A 89 -8.58 -3.75 -1.89
CA TRP A 89 -9.31 -2.50 -1.84
C TRP A 89 -10.79 -2.74 -2.13
N THR A 90 -11.67 -2.15 -1.35
CA THR A 90 -13.12 -2.33 -1.47
C THR A 90 -13.89 -1.03 -1.58
N LYS A 91 -13.24 0.10 -1.27
CA LYS A 91 -13.88 1.42 -1.34
C LYS A 91 -12.85 2.50 -1.59
N SER A 92 -13.22 3.46 -2.44
CA SER A 92 -12.47 4.69 -2.66
C SER A 92 -13.36 5.91 -2.44
N GLU A 93 -12.82 6.92 -1.81
CA GLU A 93 -13.54 8.14 -1.40
C GLU A 93 -12.66 9.37 -1.69
N THR A 94 -13.29 10.45 -2.14
CA THR A 94 -12.65 11.76 -2.28
C THR A 94 -13.17 12.73 -1.20
N TRP A 95 -12.28 13.53 -0.65
CA TRP A 95 -12.67 14.59 0.28
C TRP A 95 -13.38 15.73 -0.46
N SER A 96 -14.60 16.03 -0.06
CA SER A 96 -15.36 17.18 -0.57
C SER A 96 -15.14 18.41 0.32
N ASN A 97 -14.47 19.42 -0.21
CA ASN A 97 -14.29 20.70 0.49
C ASN A 97 -15.60 21.46 0.69
N TYR A 98 -16.59 21.20 -0.16
CA TYR A 98 -17.90 21.84 -0.06
C TYR A 98 -18.74 21.28 1.08
N SER A 99 -18.84 19.95 1.18
CA SER A 99 -19.65 19.30 2.22
C SER A 99 -18.85 18.96 3.49
N GLN A 100 -17.51 19.13 3.48
CA GLN A 100 -16.59 18.73 4.55
C GLN A 100 -16.75 17.25 4.94
N GLN A 101 -16.92 16.38 3.92
CA GLN A 101 -17.18 14.97 4.10
C GLN A 101 -16.44 14.16 3.03
N TRP A 102 -16.20 12.90 3.35
CA TRP A 102 -15.76 11.90 2.37
C TRP A 102 -16.92 11.47 1.50
N VAL A 103 -16.75 11.54 0.19
CA VAL A 103 -17.72 11.12 -0.81
C VAL A 103 -17.22 9.86 -1.48
N VAL A 104 -18.06 8.83 -1.50
CA VAL A 104 -17.71 7.55 -2.13
C VAL A 104 -17.68 7.72 -3.65
N ASP A 105 -16.54 7.39 -4.26
CA ASP A 105 -16.35 7.42 -5.71
C ASP A 105 -16.57 6.04 -6.33
N ASP A 106 -16.13 4.98 -5.61
CA ASP A 106 -16.13 3.63 -6.13
C ASP A 106 -16.16 2.59 -5.00
N THR A 107 -16.83 1.48 -5.27
CA THR A 107 -16.93 0.30 -4.40
C THR A 107 -16.51 -0.99 -5.09
N SER A 108 -15.83 -0.91 -6.25
CA SER A 108 -15.24 -2.07 -6.91
C SER A 108 -14.13 -2.67 -6.06
N THR A 109 -14.00 -3.99 -6.10
CA THR A 109 -12.93 -4.69 -5.41
C THR A 109 -11.71 -4.83 -6.33
N GLU A 110 -10.56 -4.36 -5.83
CA GLU A 110 -9.27 -4.50 -6.51
C GLU A 110 -8.28 -5.18 -5.56
N THR A 111 -7.43 -6.04 -6.10
CA THR A 111 -6.40 -6.75 -5.32
C THR A 111 -5.02 -6.39 -5.85
N ALA A 112 -4.13 -6.04 -4.94
CA ALA A 112 -2.73 -5.80 -5.22
C ALA A 112 -1.85 -6.67 -4.31
N VAL A 113 -0.72 -7.10 -4.84
CA VAL A 113 0.29 -7.85 -4.08
C VAL A 113 1.60 -7.10 -4.17
N VAL A 114 2.21 -6.86 -3.02
CA VAL A 114 3.50 -6.18 -2.94
C VAL A 114 4.44 -6.94 -2.01
N ARG A 115 5.74 -6.88 -2.28
CA ARG A 115 6.74 -7.37 -1.36
C ARG A 115 7.15 -6.25 -0.41
N ILE A 116 7.30 -6.58 0.87
CA ILE A 116 7.66 -5.60 1.90
C ILE A 116 8.86 -6.06 2.73
N SER A 117 9.55 -5.10 3.34
CA SER A 117 10.42 -5.35 4.47
C SER A 117 10.20 -4.32 5.57
N LEU A 118 10.49 -4.68 6.82
CA LEU A 118 10.47 -3.81 7.98
C LEU A 118 11.89 -3.66 8.53
N ARG A 119 12.35 -2.43 8.69
CA ARG A 119 13.66 -2.12 9.27
C ARG A 119 13.49 -1.05 10.34
N GLY A 120 13.40 -1.46 11.60
CA GLY A 120 13.11 -0.55 12.71
C GLY A 120 11.75 0.14 12.53
N ASN A 121 11.77 1.45 12.33
CA ASN A 121 10.57 2.26 12.08
C ASN A 121 10.28 2.51 10.59
N GLN A 122 10.91 1.77 9.69
CA GLN A 122 10.71 1.90 8.25
C GLN A 122 9.98 0.68 7.68
N LEU A 123 8.92 0.94 6.90
CA LEU A 123 8.24 -0.02 6.05
C LEU A 123 8.66 0.26 4.60
N ILE A 124 9.28 -0.70 3.95
CA ILE A 124 9.76 -0.58 2.57
C ILE A 124 8.85 -1.42 1.69
N LEU A 125 8.22 -0.78 0.70
CA LEU A 125 7.42 -1.44 -0.33
C LEU A 125 8.25 -1.56 -1.61
N TYR A 126 8.41 -2.78 -2.08
CA TYR A 126 9.14 -3.07 -3.31
C TYR A 126 8.18 -3.26 -4.47
N PRO A 127 8.45 -2.64 -5.64
CA PRO A 127 7.71 -2.95 -6.85
C PRO A 127 7.86 -4.44 -7.18
N ASP A 128 6.75 -5.11 -7.47
CA ASP A 128 6.75 -6.58 -7.63
C ASP A 128 7.16 -7.03 -9.05
N ASN A 129 7.58 -6.09 -9.90
CA ASN A 129 7.91 -6.39 -11.28
C ASN A 129 9.44 -6.51 -11.46
N PRO A 130 9.99 -7.70 -11.83
CA PRO A 130 11.43 -7.87 -12.08
C PRO A 130 11.95 -7.17 -13.34
N GLY A 131 11.39 -6.10 -13.75
CA GLY A 131 11.79 -5.22 -14.86
C GLY A 131 11.40 -3.77 -14.59
N ASP A 132 10.74 -3.54 -13.47
CA ASP A 132 10.35 -2.20 -13.06
C ASP A 132 11.55 -1.48 -12.44
N SER A 133 11.97 -0.40 -13.10
CA SER A 133 13.01 0.50 -12.59
C SER A 133 12.49 1.45 -11.51
N SER A 134 11.25 1.29 -11.05
CA SER A 134 10.70 2.09 -9.98
C SER A 134 11.44 1.82 -8.67
N LYS A 135 11.72 2.91 -7.95
CA LYS A 135 12.41 2.82 -6.66
C LYS A 135 11.45 2.29 -5.60
N PRO A 136 11.95 1.54 -4.60
CA PRO A 136 11.17 1.20 -3.42
C PRO A 136 10.64 2.46 -2.74
N VAL A 137 9.38 2.42 -2.28
CA VAL A 137 8.81 3.50 -1.46
C VAL A 137 9.04 3.18 0.00
N ILE A 138 9.59 4.15 0.74
CA ILE A 138 9.95 4.00 2.14
C ILE A 138 8.98 4.82 2.98
N PHE A 139 8.20 4.15 3.79
CA PHE A 139 7.32 4.75 4.78
C PHE A 139 7.98 4.73 6.15
N THR A 140 7.77 5.77 6.92
CA THR A 140 8.23 5.88 8.30
C THR A 140 7.03 5.76 9.24
N ARG A 141 7.21 5.05 10.35
CA ARG A 141 6.16 4.90 11.38
C ARG A 141 5.91 6.25 12.07
N GLU A 142 4.64 6.61 12.20
CA GLU A 142 4.18 7.75 13.01
C GLU A 142 3.95 7.37 14.47
#